data_591148253afe9d6849cf82a6fe069eb3
#
_entry.id   591148253afe9d6849cf82a6fe069eb3
#
_cell.length_a   1.000
_cell.length_b   1.000
_cell.length_c   1.000
_cell.angle_alpha   90.00
_cell.angle_beta   90.00
_cell.angle_gamma   90.00
#
_symmetry.space_group_name_H-M   'P 1'
#
loop_
_entity.id
_entity.type
_entity.pdbx_description
1 polymer ?
#
loop_
_entity_poly.entity_id
_entity_poly.type
_entity_poly.pdbx_seq_one_letter_code
_entity_poly.pdbx_strand_id
1 'polypeptide(L)'
;DVSTATYVNSFDVSSQDGNPFSMTFNHDGTKMFVTGWSGDDINEYTLSTAFDVSTASFVDSFYMTDGSYGLREEEPTSLAFSSDGSKMFVVGDIGKDVNEYSLVSPFNLINVTGEHDGDVLGDDTDANSDTLTVASYRTGASEGSGTAASSVGSALTGTYGQLTLNANGSYTYVANQSAADDLDAGDVVTDSFNYTVSDGTDTDTAT
;
A
#
# COMPACT_ATOMS: atom_id res chain seq x y z
N ASP A 1 3.80 -37.39 10.32
CA ASP A 1 3.88 -37.63 11.77
C ASP A 1 4.54 -36.44 12.45
N VAL A 2 3.73 -35.59 13.11
CA VAL A 2 4.24 -34.38 13.82
C VAL A 2 5.02 -34.70 15.10
N SER A 3 5.03 -35.96 15.55
CA SER A 3 5.81 -36.39 16.72
C SER A 3 7.33 -36.27 16.51
N THR A 4 7.76 -36.15 15.27
CA THR A 4 9.18 -35.98 14.90
C THR A 4 9.59 -34.52 14.67
N ALA A 5 8.65 -33.56 14.82
CA ALA A 5 8.96 -32.15 14.63
C ALA A 5 9.91 -31.63 15.72
N THR A 6 10.91 -30.90 15.31
CA THR A 6 11.87 -30.19 16.17
C THR A 6 11.75 -28.68 15.93
N TYR A 7 11.72 -27.91 17.02
CA TYR A 7 11.80 -26.45 16.92
C TYR A 7 13.13 -26.04 16.27
N VAL A 8 13.07 -25.12 15.31
CA VAL A 8 14.26 -24.60 14.60
C VAL A 8 14.52 -23.14 14.99
N ASN A 9 13.58 -22.25 14.67
CA ASN A 9 13.71 -20.82 14.93
C ASN A 9 12.32 -20.14 14.98
N SER A 10 12.29 -18.82 15.25
CA SER A 10 11.09 -17.98 15.21
C SER A 10 11.42 -16.59 14.69
N PHE A 11 10.38 -15.87 14.29
CA PHE A 11 10.41 -14.45 13.97
C PHE A 11 9.25 -13.77 14.71
N ASP A 12 9.53 -12.62 15.32
CA ASP A 12 8.52 -11.86 16.08
C ASP A 12 7.81 -10.88 15.14
N VAL A 13 6.50 -11.08 14.97
CA VAL A 13 5.63 -10.24 14.13
C VAL A 13 4.83 -9.22 14.95
N SER A 14 5.02 -9.16 16.26
CA SER A 14 4.20 -8.33 17.18
C SER A 14 4.30 -6.83 16.91
N SER A 15 5.32 -6.38 16.19
CA SER A 15 5.44 -4.97 15.77
C SER A 15 4.42 -4.57 14.70
N GLN A 16 3.95 -5.53 13.91
CA GLN A 16 2.94 -5.33 12.87
C GLN A 16 1.57 -5.84 13.34
N ASP A 17 1.51 -7.01 13.96
CA ASP A 17 0.27 -7.56 14.49
C ASP A 17 0.48 -8.18 15.87
N GLY A 18 -0.22 -7.66 16.88
CA GLY A 18 -0.17 -8.16 18.26
C GLY A 18 -0.97 -9.45 18.48
N ASN A 19 -1.82 -9.85 17.53
CA ASN A 19 -2.66 -11.05 17.58
C ASN A 19 -2.69 -11.77 16.23
N PRO A 20 -1.58 -12.36 15.78
CA PRO A 20 -1.53 -13.04 14.49
C PRO A 20 -2.38 -14.31 14.50
N PHE A 21 -3.16 -14.54 13.44
CA PHE A 21 -4.05 -15.70 13.29
C PHE A 21 -3.56 -16.71 12.27
N SER A 22 -3.05 -16.25 11.14
CA SER A 22 -2.67 -17.14 10.06
C SER A 22 -1.43 -16.62 9.34
N MET A 23 -0.71 -17.54 8.73
CA MET A 23 0.42 -17.20 7.86
C MET A 23 0.45 -18.13 6.65
N THR A 24 0.99 -17.62 5.57
CA THR A 24 1.27 -18.41 4.37
C THR A 24 2.56 -17.92 3.69
N PHE A 25 3.17 -18.78 2.87
CA PHE A 25 4.29 -18.39 2.01
C PHE A 25 3.82 -18.27 0.56
N ASN A 26 4.57 -17.53 -0.23
CA ASN A 26 4.50 -17.67 -1.68
C ASN A 26 5.10 -19.04 -2.11
N HIS A 27 4.97 -19.35 -3.41
CA HIS A 27 5.33 -20.67 -3.93
C HIS A 27 6.81 -21.07 -3.69
N ASP A 28 7.73 -20.12 -3.77
CA ASP A 28 9.17 -20.37 -3.64
C ASP A 28 9.73 -20.12 -2.22
N GLY A 29 8.88 -19.68 -1.30
CA GLY A 29 9.23 -19.43 0.10
C GLY A 29 10.06 -18.17 0.34
N THR A 30 10.18 -17.29 -0.63
CA THR A 30 10.91 -16.02 -0.50
C THR A 30 10.07 -14.90 0.13
N LYS A 31 8.75 -15.11 0.22
CA LYS A 31 7.81 -14.19 0.87
C LYS A 31 6.94 -14.93 1.90
N MET A 32 6.62 -14.24 2.98
CA MET A 32 5.70 -14.67 4.01
C MET A 32 4.64 -13.60 4.21
N PHE A 33 3.41 -14.02 4.39
CA PHE A 33 2.26 -13.16 4.63
C PHE A 33 1.63 -13.57 5.96
N VAL A 34 1.38 -12.59 6.82
CA VAL A 34 0.77 -12.80 8.13
C VAL A 34 -0.49 -11.95 8.23
N THR A 35 -1.56 -12.53 8.69
CA THR A 35 -2.80 -11.82 9.00
C THR A 35 -3.19 -12.03 10.46
N GLY A 36 -3.83 -11.04 11.04
CA GLY A 36 -4.26 -11.09 12.43
C GLY A 36 -5.28 -10.01 12.76
N TRP A 37 -5.62 -9.92 14.02
CA TRP A 37 -6.74 -9.14 14.53
C TRP A 37 -6.38 -7.69 14.87
N SER A 38 -5.12 -7.39 15.11
CA SER A 38 -4.77 -6.07 15.69
C SER A 38 -4.60 -4.96 14.66
N GLY A 39 -4.46 -5.29 13.38
CA GLY A 39 -4.21 -4.33 12.30
C GLY A 39 -5.33 -4.25 11.27
N ASP A 40 -6.24 -5.25 11.24
CA ASP A 40 -7.20 -5.44 10.13
C ASP A 40 -6.50 -5.44 8.76
N ASP A 41 -5.30 -6.02 8.73
CA ASP A 41 -4.39 -5.99 7.59
C ASP A 41 -3.76 -7.36 7.29
N ILE A 42 -3.04 -7.40 6.19
CA ILE A 42 -2.17 -8.49 5.81
C ILE A 42 -0.75 -7.94 5.69
N ASN A 43 0.16 -8.46 6.49
CA ASN A 43 1.54 -8.04 6.56
C ASN A 43 2.42 -8.89 5.65
N GLU A 44 3.14 -8.26 4.73
CA GLU A 44 4.09 -8.90 3.81
C GLU A 44 5.52 -8.82 4.37
N TYR A 45 6.22 -9.94 4.30
CA TYR A 45 7.64 -10.06 4.66
C TYR A 45 8.42 -10.73 3.53
N THR A 46 9.64 -10.27 3.27
CA THR A 46 10.61 -10.97 2.42
C THR A 46 11.53 -11.83 3.28
N LEU A 47 11.95 -12.99 2.76
CA LEU A 47 12.89 -13.89 3.40
C LEU A 47 14.16 -13.97 2.55
N SER A 48 15.33 -13.66 3.15
CA SER A 48 16.61 -13.79 2.44
C SER A 48 17.03 -15.25 2.22
N THR A 49 16.45 -16.18 2.99
CA THR A 49 16.57 -17.63 2.80
C THR A 49 15.16 -18.21 2.72
N ALA A 50 14.85 -18.88 1.62
CA ALA A 50 13.52 -19.43 1.37
C ALA A 50 13.05 -20.35 2.53
N PHE A 51 11.82 -20.13 3.02
CA PHE A 51 11.20 -20.85 4.13
C PHE A 51 11.93 -20.75 5.49
N ASP A 52 12.94 -19.90 5.64
CA ASP A 52 13.60 -19.64 6.92
C ASP A 52 13.05 -18.35 7.54
N VAL A 53 12.10 -18.48 8.46
CA VAL A 53 11.40 -17.34 9.09
C VAL A 53 12.35 -16.43 9.87
N SER A 54 13.51 -16.93 10.35
CA SER A 54 14.48 -16.08 11.05
C SER A 54 15.14 -15.04 10.15
N THR A 55 15.01 -15.18 8.83
CA THR A 55 15.54 -14.25 7.82
C THR A 55 14.49 -13.25 7.31
N ALA A 56 13.29 -13.22 7.93
CA ALA A 56 12.20 -12.36 7.51
C ALA A 56 12.50 -10.88 7.77
N SER A 57 12.10 -10.05 6.84
CA SER A 57 12.10 -8.58 6.95
C SER A 57 10.74 -8.06 6.50
N PHE A 58 10.14 -7.20 7.31
CA PHE A 58 8.87 -6.56 6.98
C PHE A 58 9.02 -5.71 5.71
N VAL A 59 8.01 -5.76 4.86
CA VAL A 59 7.94 -5.01 3.60
C VAL A 59 6.86 -3.96 3.67
N ASP A 60 5.59 -4.39 3.83
CA ASP A 60 4.43 -3.50 3.85
C ASP A 60 3.20 -4.21 4.44
N SER A 61 2.13 -3.43 4.67
CA SER A 61 0.84 -3.90 5.12
C SER A 61 -0.25 -3.55 4.11
N PHE A 62 -1.07 -4.52 3.77
CA PHE A 62 -2.29 -4.30 3.01
C PHE A 62 -3.49 -4.20 3.95
N TYR A 63 -4.04 -2.99 4.09
CA TYR A 63 -5.22 -2.73 4.89
C TYR A 63 -6.49 -3.08 4.14
N MET A 64 -7.36 -3.89 4.75
CA MET A 64 -8.60 -4.35 4.14
C MET A 64 -9.77 -3.40 4.39
N THR A 65 -9.55 -2.34 5.16
CA THR A 65 -10.53 -1.29 5.44
C THR A 65 -10.32 -0.13 4.48
N ASP A 66 -10.81 -0.20 3.26
CA ASP A 66 -11.00 1.03 2.51
C ASP A 66 -12.37 1.64 2.87
N GLY A 67 -12.36 2.90 3.25
CA GLY A 67 -13.56 3.64 3.63
C GLY A 67 -14.54 3.90 2.48
N SER A 68 -14.30 3.44 1.25
CA SER A 68 -15.02 3.83 0.04
C SER A 68 -16.01 2.80 -0.50
N TYR A 69 -15.87 1.50 -0.23
CA TYR A 69 -16.70 0.47 -0.89
C TYR A 69 -17.45 -0.48 0.04
N GLY A 70 -17.37 -0.33 1.36
CA GLY A 70 -18.17 -1.15 2.28
C GLY A 70 -17.81 -2.64 2.29
N LEU A 71 -16.70 -3.02 1.68
CA LEU A 71 -16.13 -4.35 1.72
C LEU A 71 -15.17 -4.39 2.90
N ARG A 72 -15.65 -4.82 4.04
CA ARG A 72 -14.88 -4.87 5.28
C ARG A 72 -14.72 -6.31 5.69
N GLU A 73 -13.53 -6.80 5.55
CA GLU A 73 -13.10 -7.91 6.36
C GLU A 73 -12.33 -7.34 7.54
N GLU A 74 -13.04 -6.92 8.57
CA GLU A 74 -12.43 -6.67 9.87
C GLU A 74 -12.10 -8.03 10.48
N GLU A 75 -10.95 -8.16 11.11
CA GLU A 75 -10.48 -9.39 11.75
C GLU A 75 -10.21 -10.54 10.75
N PRO A 76 -9.26 -10.36 9.79
CA PRO A 76 -8.91 -11.42 8.86
C PRO A 76 -8.30 -12.62 9.59
N THR A 77 -8.88 -13.79 9.40
CA THR A 77 -8.51 -15.02 10.12
C THR A 77 -7.71 -15.99 9.26
N SER A 78 -7.81 -15.88 7.94
CA SER A 78 -7.06 -16.74 7.02
C SER A 78 -6.90 -16.09 5.65
N LEU A 79 -5.81 -16.45 4.97
CA LEU A 79 -5.56 -16.04 3.60
C LEU A 79 -4.99 -17.19 2.78
N ALA A 80 -5.24 -17.15 1.48
CA ALA A 80 -4.67 -18.07 0.50
C ALA A 80 -4.41 -17.35 -0.81
N PHE A 81 -3.46 -17.84 -1.60
CA PHE A 81 -3.19 -17.34 -2.94
C PHE A 81 -3.54 -18.39 -4.01
N SER A 82 -3.87 -17.93 -5.22
CA SER A 82 -3.86 -18.80 -6.40
C SER A 82 -2.45 -19.35 -6.64
N SER A 83 -2.35 -20.46 -7.36
CA SER A 83 -1.06 -21.14 -7.58
C SER A 83 -0.04 -20.29 -8.34
N ASP A 84 -0.51 -19.33 -9.14
CA ASP A 84 0.31 -18.36 -9.88
C ASP A 84 0.52 -17.05 -9.10
N GLY A 85 -0.10 -16.90 -7.92
CA GLY A 85 -0.01 -15.71 -7.09
C GLY A 85 -0.76 -14.48 -7.61
N SER A 86 -1.51 -14.61 -8.72
CA SER A 86 -2.25 -13.48 -9.31
C SER A 86 -3.52 -13.10 -8.55
N LYS A 87 -3.97 -13.96 -7.62
CA LYS A 87 -5.14 -13.72 -6.79
C LYS A 87 -4.85 -14.04 -5.32
N MET A 88 -5.47 -13.27 -4.46
CA MET A 88 -5.50 -13.48 -3.01
C MET A 88 -6.94 -13.66 -2.57
N PHE A 89 -7.17 -14.58 -1.64
CA PHE A 89 -8.46 -14.86 -1.03
C PHE A 89 -8.33 -14.68 0.47
N VAL A 90 -9.21 -13.89 1.06
CA VAL A 90 -9.20 -13.61 2.51
C VAL A 90 -10.57 -13.95 3.08
N VAL A 91 -10.56 -14.54 4.26
CA VAL A 91 -11.76 -14.77 5.08
C VAL A 91 -11.52 -14.25 6.49
N GLY A 92 -12.50 -13.60 7.06
CA GLY A 92 -12.46 -13.09 8.43
C GLY A 92 -13.75 -13.33 9.20
N ASP A 93 -13.83 -12.77 10.41
CA ASP A 93 -14.95 -13.05 11.32
C ASP A 93 -16.10 -12.05 11.20
N ILE A 94 -15.86 -10.84 10.74
CA ILE A 94 -16.89 -9.79 10.69
C ILE A 94 -17.71 -9.86 9.39
N GLY A 95 -17.08 -9.86 8.23
CA GLY A 95 -17.76 -9.97 6.93
C GLY A 95 -18.46 -11.32 6.72
N LYS A 96 -17.86 -12.41 7.20
CA LYS A 96 -18.33 -13.81 7.07
C LYS A 96 -18.45 -14.26 5.62
N ASP A 97 -17.64 -13.71 4.75
CA ASP A 97 -17.55 -14.03 3.34
C ASP A 97 -16.11 -14.36 2.95
N VAL A 98 -15.89 -14.64 1.69
CA VAL A 98 -14.57 -14.84 1.11
C VAL A 98 -14.34 -13.71 0.13
N ASN A 99 -13.41 -12.85 0.44
CA ASN A 99 -13.02 -11.72 -0.40
C ASN A 99 -11.94 -12.16 -1.39
N GLU A 100 -12.14 -11.89 -2.68
CA GLU A 100 -11.17 -12.14 -3.75
C GLU A 100 -10.54 -10.83 -4.18
N TYR A 101 -9.21 -10.80 -4.18
CA TYR A 101 -8.39 -9.67 -4.63
C TYR A 101 -7.55 -10.09 -5.83
N SER A 102 -7.48 -9.25 -6.86
CA SER A 102 -6.55 -9.43 -7.97
C SER A 102 -5.26 -8.67 -7.69
N LEU A 103 -4.12 -9.36 -7.80
CA LEU A 103 -2.81 -8.78 -7.58
C LEU A 103 -2.20 -8.36 -8.92
N VAL A 104 -1.67 -7.14 -9.00
CA VAL A 104 -1.00 -6.61 -10.20
C VAL A 104 0.31 -7.37 -10.48
N SER A 105 1.02 -7.73 -9.41
CA SER A 105 2.19 -8.62 -9.47
C SER A 105 1.96 -9.84 -8.59
N PRO A 106 2.31 -11.05 -9.04
CA PRO A 106 2.14 -12.26 -8.25
C PRO A 106 2.76 -12.17 -6.86
N PHE A 107 1.99 -12.51 -5.83
CA PHE A 107 2.43 -12.50 -4.43
C PHE A 107 3.02 -11.15 -3.98
N ASN A 108 2.49 -10.03 -4.45
CA ASN A 108 2.93 -8.69 -4.07
C ASN A 108 1.72 -7.86 -3.61
N LEU A 109 1.69 -7.54 -2.31
CA LEU A 109 0.61 -6.75 -1.70
C LEU A 109 0.83 -5.24 -1.86
N ILE A 110 2.05 -4.80 -2.14
CA ILE A 110 2.41 -3.39 -2.35
C ILE A 110 1.62 -2.78 -3.52
N ASN A 111 1.07 -3.64 -4.39
CA ASN A 111 0.30 -3.22 -5.55
C ASN A 111 -0.93 -4.10 -5.76
N VAL A 112 -1.86 -4.14 -4.79
CA VAL A 112 -3.16 -4.78 -5.03
C VAL A 112 -3.93 -4.08 -6.15
N THR A 113 -3.60 -2.82 -6.42
CA THR A 113 -4.06 -2.05 -7.59
C THR A 113 -2.95 -1.23 -8.24
N GLY A 114 -1.70 -1.31 -7.78
CA GLY A 114 -0.67 -0.31 -8.09
C GLY A 114 -1.01 1.05 -7.48
N GLU A 115 -1.91 1.10 -6.51
CA GLU A 115 -2.30 2.30 -5.78
C GLU A 115 -1.42 2.48 -4.55
N HIS A 116 -0.90 3.66 -4.38
CA HIS A 116 -0.21 4.13 -3.19
C HIS A 116 -1.01 5.30 -2.63
N ASP A 117 -1.53 5.12 -1.42
CA ASP A 117 -2.32 6.15 -0.74
C ASP A 117 -1.46 6.92 0.25
N GLY A 118 -1.82 8.17 0.49
CA GLY A 118 -1.17 9.00 1.48
C GLY A 118 -1.89 10.34 1.67
N ASP A 119 -1.33 11.17 2.52
CA ASP A 119 -1.82 12.51 2.81
C ASP A 119 -0.64 13.49 2.78
N VAL A 120 -0.68 14.46 1.86
CA VAL A 120 0.37 15.48 1.72
C VAL A 120 0.23 16.63 2.71
N LEU A 121 -0.90 16.75 3.43
CA LEU A 121 -1.16 17.78 4.43
C LEU A 121 -1.11 17.25 5.87
N GLY A 122 -0.84 15.96 6.06
CA GLY A 122 -0.96 15.29 7.36
C GLY A 122 -0.03 15.83 8.46
N ASP A 123 1.10 16.40 8.09
CA ASP A 123 2.10 17.02 8.97
C ASP A 123 2.23 18.55 8.79
N ASP A 124 1.43 19.13 7.86
CA ASP A 124 1.39 20.57 7.64
C ASP A 124 0.58 21.30 8.75
N THR A 125 1.03 22.49 9.09
CA THR A 125 0.38 23.31 10.12
C THR A 125 0.25 24.76 9.67
N ASP A 126 -0.88 25.37 9.99
CA ASP A 126 -1.14 26.80 9.83
C ASP A 126 -0.98 27.55 11.15
N ALA A 127 -0.39 28.78 11.11
CA ALA A 127 -0.04 29.55 12.30
C ALA A 127 -1.27 30.05 13.09
N ASN A 128 -2.39 30.28 12.43
CA ASN A 128 -3.67 30.70 13.01
C ASN A 128 -4.71 29.58 13.02
N SER A 129 -4.31 28.35 12.66
CA SER A 129 -5.15 27.16 12.68
C SER A 129 -6.29 27.19 11.65
N ASP A 130 -6.08 27.85 10.50
CA ASP A 130 -6.99 27.76 9.38
C ASP A 130 -6.90 26.39 8.69
N THR A 131 -7.96 25.99 8.01
CA THR A 131 -7.99 24.70 7.33
C THR A 131 -7.16 24.76 6.06
N LEU A 132 -6.12 23.95 5.98
CA LEU A 132 -5.31 23.79 4.79
C LEU A 132 -6.03 22.94 3.74
N THR A 133 -5.89 23.33 2.47
CA THR A 133 -6.44 22.60 1.33
C THR A 133 -5.47 22.62 0.15
N VAL A 134 -5.45 21.54 -0.65
CA VAL A 134 -4.76 21.53 -1.94
C VAL A 134 -5.56 22.34 -2.95
N ALA A 135 -4.97 23.39 -3.50
CA ALA A 135 -5.60 24.26 -4.48
C ALA A 135 -5.31 23.85 -5.94
N SER A 136 -4.15 23.26 -6.19
CA SER A 136 -3.75 22.75 -7.52
C SER A 136 -2.58 21.80 -7.41
N TYR A 137 -2.31 20.99 -8.45
CA TYR A 137 -1.10 20.19 -8.54
C TYR A 137 -0.65 19.97 -9.99
N ARG A 138 0.64 19.64 -10.18
CA ARG A 138 1.35 19.56 -11.46
C ARG A 138 2.36 18.43 -11.46
N THR A 139 2.73 17.96 -12.64
CA THR A 139 3.89 17.05 -12.79
C THR A 139 5.21 17.78 -12.58
N GLY A 140 6.23 17.06 -12.10
CA GLY A 140 7.61 17.53 -12.01
C GLY A 140 8.03 18.03 -10.64
N ALA A 141 9.36 18.08 -10.43
CA ALA A 141 9.99 18.44 -9.17
C ALA A 141 10.24 19.96 -9.00
N SER A 142 9.85 20.77 -9.98
CA SER A 142 10.03 22.25 -9.90
C SER A 142 8.70 22.90 -9.59
N GLU A 143 8.62 23.52 -8.44
CA GLU A 143 7.43 24.20 -7.93
C GLU A 143 6.80 25.16 -8.95
N GLY A 144 5.49 25.07 -9.10
CA GLY A 144 4.71 25.91 -10.02
C GLY A 144 4.91 25.63 -11.50
N SER A 145 5.78 24.66 -11.87
CA SER A 145 6.03 24.27 -13.26
C SER A 145 5.44 22.90 -13.60
N GLY A 146 5.51 22.50 -14.86
CA GLY A 146 4.98 21.22 -15.35
C GLY A 146 3.53 21.28 -15.80
N THR A 147 3.00 20.12 -16.21
CA THR A 147 1.61 19.97 -16.66
C THR A 147 0.66 19.98 -15.47
N ALA A 148 -0.30 20.91 -15.47
CA ALA A 148 -1.31 21.00 -14.41
C ALA A 148 -2.37 19.89 -14.56
N ALA A 149 -2.85 19.39 -13.43
CA ALA A 149 -4.11 18.63 -13.39
C ALA A 149 -5.27 19.52 -13.87
N SER A 150 -6.28 18.91 -14.47
CA SER A 150 -7.48 19.63 -14.94
C SER A 150 -8.28 20.25 -13.80
N SER A 151 -8.28 19.57 -12.64
CA SER A 151 -8.80 20.05 -11.36
C SER A 151 -8.22 19.21 -10.25
N VAL A 152 -8.30 19.68 -9.01
CA VAL A 152 -8.05 18.85 -7.82
C VAL A 152 -9.02 17.66 -7.81
N GLY A 153 -8.51 16.47 -7.50
CA GLY A 153 -9.26 15.22 -7.59
C GLY A 153 -9.28 14.56 -8.99
N SER A 154 -8.61 15.15 -10.01
CA SER A 154 -8.51 14.54 -11.34
C SER A 154 -7.18 13.84 -11.55
N ALA A 155 -7.15 12.62 -12.07
CA ALA A 155 -5.91 11.91 -12.34
C ALA A 155 -4.95 12.71 -13.23
N LEU A 156 -3.69 12.82 -12.83
CA LEU A 156 -2.61 13.48 -13.54
C LEU A 156 -1.52 12.47 -13.88
N THR A 157 -1.24 12.30 -15.16
CA THR A 157 -0.29 11.31 -15.66
C THR A 157 1.15 11.79 -15.48
N GLY A 158 1.94 10.99 -14.75
CA GLY A 158 3.39 11.07 -14.64
C GLY A 158 4.12 10.21 -15.66
N THR A 159 5.33 9.82 -15.37
CA THR A 159 6.15 8.95 -16.23
C THR A 159 5.77 7.49 -16.06
N TYR A 160 5.65 7.04 -14.82
CA TYR A 160 5.42 5.65 -14.46
C TYR A 160 3.99 5.38 -14.02
N GLY A 161 3.25 6.41 -13.58
CA GLY A 161 1.90 6.26 -13.07
C GLY A 161 1.04 7.50 -13.17
N GLN A 162 -0.10 7.45 -12.49
CA GLN A 162 -1.05 8.55 -12.37
C GLN A 162 -1.26 8.91 -10.91
N LEU A 163 -1.18 10.20 -10.59
CA LEU A 163 -1.53 10.76 -9.28
C LEU A 163 -2.94 11.34 -9.33
N THR A 164 -3.76 11.00 -8.34
CA THR A 164 -5.00 11.72 -8.01
C THR A 164 -4.82 12.34 -6.64
N LEU A 165 -4.81 13.66 -6.54
CA LEU A 165 -4.63 14.40 -5.28
C LEU A 165 -5.90 15.18 -4.98
N ASN A 166 -6.48 14.94 -3.80
CA ASN A 166 -7.72 15.55 -3.35
C ASN A 166 -7.49 16.84 -2.56
N ALA A 167 -8.52 17.66 -2.42
CA ALA A 167 -8.44 18.93 -1.71
C ALA A 167 -8.09 18.79 -0.21
N ASN A 168 -8.39 17.67 0.41
CA ASN A 168 -8.05 17.38 1.80
C ASN A 168 -6.63 16.84 2.01
N GLY A 169 -5.80 16.79 0.96
CA GLY A 169 -4.43 16.27 1.01
C GLY A 169 -4.30 14.78 0.72
N SER A 170 -5.39 14.01 0.82
CA SER A 170 -5.33 12.58 0.49
C SER A 170 -5.00 12.37 -0.98
N TYR A 171 -4.15 11.39 -1.28
CA TYR A 171 -3.80 11.05 -2.65
C TYR A 171 -3.82 9.56 -2.91
N THR A 172 -3.96 9.22 -4.18
CA THR A 172 -3.76 7.88 -4.73
C THR A 172 -2.80 7.98 -5.91
N TYR A 173 -1.76 7.15 -5.91
CA TYR A 173 -0.87 6.98 -7.04
C TYR A 173 -0.97 5.57 -7.60
N VAL A 174 -1.22 5.45 -8.90
CA VAL A 174 -1.37 4.17 -9.61
C VAL A 174 -0.26 4.03 -10.64
N ALA A 175 0.63 3.04 -10.48
CA ALA A 175 1.69 2.74 -11.43
C ALA A 175 1.12 1.99 -12.65
N ASN A 176 0.53 2.71 -13.60
CA ASN A 176 -0.24 2.18 -14.73
C ASN A 176 0.25 2.66 -16.11
N GLN A 177 1.46 3.22 -16.18
CA GLN A 177 2.06 3.64 -17.45
C GLN A 177 3.02 2.57 -17.98
N SER A 178 3.14 2.46 -19.30
CA SER A 178 4.00 1.46 -19.95
C SER A 178 5.47 1.52 -19.51
N ALA A 179 5.95 2.69 -19.05
CA ALA A 179 7.30 2.82 -18.50
C ALA A 179 7.46 2.08 -17.16
N ALA A 180 6.37 1.83 -16.43
CA ALA A 180 6.41 1.00 -15.22
C ALA A 180 6.50 -0.49 -15.56
N ASP A 181 5.89 -0.92 -16.66
CA ASP A 181 5.95 -2.32 -17.13
C ASP A 181 7.35 -2.72 -17.63
N ASP A 182 8.17 -1.75 -17.99
CA ASP A 182 9.55 -1.95 -18.48
C ASP A 182 10.58 -2.08 -17.34
N LEU A 183 10.19 -1.97 -16.07
CA LEU A 183 11.09 -2.05 -14.93
C LEU A 183 11.38 -3.51 -14.55
N ASP A 184 12.65 -3.78 -14.24
CA ASP A 184 13.08 -5.07 -13.73
C ASP A 184 12.98 -5.16 -12.18
N ALA A 185 12.96 -6.37 -11.66
CA ALA A 185 12.91 -6.61 -10.23
C ALA A 185 14.13 -5.98 -9.52
N GLY A 186 13.87 -5.02 -8.64
CA GLY A 186 14.87 -4.26 -7.89
C GLY A 186 15.15 -2.87 -8.46
N ASP A 187 14.56 -2.50 -9.59
CA ASP A 187 14.62 -1.13 -10.09
C ASP A 187 13.83 -0.19 -9.17
N VAL A 188 14.41 0.99 -8.91
CA VAL A 188 13.77 2.05 -8.14
C VAL A 188 13.74 3.31 -9.01
N VAL A 189 12.53 3.78 -9.28
CA VAL A 189 12.29 4.98 -10.08
C VAL A 189 11.38 5.95 -9.33
N THR A 190 11.31 7.20 -9.77
CA THR A 190 10.53 8.24 -9.08
C THR A 190 9.73 9.04 -10.09
N ASP A 191 8.46 9.23 -9.83
CA ASP A 191 7.66 10.32 -10.35
C ASP A 191 7.63 11.45 -9.32
N SER A 192 7.75 12.69 -9.78
CA SER A 192 7.65 13.87 -8.93
C SER A 192 6.45 14.72 -9.33
N PHE A 193 5.77 15.23 -8.33
CA PHE A 193 4.64 16.14 -8.48
C PHE A 193 4.82 17.31 -7.52
N ASN A 194 4.40 18.49 -7.91
CA ASN A 194 4.34 19.64 -7.01
C ASN A 194 2.90 20.10 -6.85
N TYR A 195 2.56 20.60 -5.67
CA TYR A 195 1.22 21.04 -5.34
C TYR A 195 1.21 22.39 -4.62
N THR A 196 0.12 23.11 -4.74
CA THR A 196 -0.11 24.37 -4.04
C THR A 196 -1.09 24.14 -2.91
N VAL A 197 -0.68 24.41 -1.68
CA VAL A 197 -1.55 24.45 -0.50
C VAL A 197 -2.10 25.85 -0.29
N SER A 198 -3.30 25.97 0.27
CA SER A 198 -3.96 27.23 0.61
C SER A 198 -4.71 27.12 1.92
N ASP A 199 -4.65 28.18 2.73
CA ASP A 199 -5.48 28.41 3.91
C ASP A 199 -6.75 29.24 3.62
N GLY A 200 -6.97 29.59 2.33
CA GLY A 200 -8.03 30.45 1.85
C GLY A 200 -7.66 31.93 1.70
N THR A 201 -6.47 32.34 2.19
CA THR A 201 -5.94 33.72 2.12
C THR A 201 -4.58 33.73 1.41
N ASP A 202 -3.68 32.90 1.89
CA ASP A 202 -2.32 32.75 1.36
C ASP A 202 -2.13 31.38 0.70
N THR A 203 -1.04 31.22 -0.03
CA THR A 203 -0.68 29.96 -0.71
C THR A 203 0.80 29.68 -0.63
N ASP A 204 1.16 28.40 -0.51
CA ASP A 204 2.54 27.93 -0.66
C ASP A 204 2.59 26.75 -1.63
N THR A 205 3.79 26.41 -2.14
CA THR A 205 3.96 25.31 -3.07
C THR A 205 5.04 24.35 -2.56
N ALA A 206 4.73 23.05 -2.57
CA ALA A 206 5.63 22.00 -2.15
C ALA A 206 5.76 20.89 -3.23
N THR A 207 6.72 19.96 -3.05
CA THR A 207 6.99 18.84 -3.96
C THR A 207 7.04 17.54 -3.19
#